data_214753f609d18d097438f2e58e4b0be0
#
_entry.id   214753f609d18d097438f2e58e4b0be0
#
_cell.length_a   1.000
_cell.length_b   1.000
_cell.length_c   1.000
_cell.angle_alpha   90.00
_cell.angle_beta   90.00
_cell.angle_gamma   90.00
#
_symmetry.space_group_name_H-M   'P 1'
#
loop_
_entity.id
_entity.type
_entity.pdbx_description
1 polymer ?
#
loop_
_entity_poly.entity_id
_entity_poly.type
_entity_poly.pdbx_seq_one_letter_code
_entity_poly.pdbx_strand_id
1 'polypeptide(L)'
;MNTFKSILSFLLIAVSLSCSDVSLVYAGELQMLPNAALINNPANDGDSFHVAAAGKHLHVRLYFVDCPEISAYSKVDARRVSEQSRYFGLPSVVQTVHYGNEAKKFASQTLSRPFIVYTSFASALGRSAKGRIYGFVKTADGDDLAGLLVKQGLARTYGVGRKTPDGISRDEMILKLKDIEAAAMLKRSGIWAQSDPERIVELRAEQRREDHKLKEVQKQIKKAGARQQVYDLNTAAKEDLDSIQGIGPVIASRIISGRPYKSVDELLKVKGIGKKKLEKIRLFFVIGHK
;
A
#
# COMPACT_ATOMS: atom_id res chain seq x y z
N MET A 1 76.03 44.67 18.06
CA MET A 1 75.55 43.53 18.86
C MET A 1 74.13 43.74 19.16
N ASN A 2 73.26 43.40 18.23
CA ASN A 2 71.79 43.41 18.43
C ASN A 2 71.19 42.28 17.65
N THR A 3 70.65 41.38 18.36
CA THR A 3 69.93 40.18 17.87
C THR A 3 68.49 40.52 17.61
N PHE A 4 68.11 40.49 16.31
CA PHE A 4 66.66 40.53 15.92
C PHE A 4 66.04 39.20 16.09
N LYS A 5 65.02 39.10 16.97
CA LYS A 5 64.11 37.97 17.03
C LYS A 5 62.88 38.21 16.17
N SER A 6 62.78 37.49 15.08
CA SER A 6 61.58 37.42 14.23
C SER A 6 60.53 36.56 14.84
N ILE A 7 59.35 37.13 15.12
CA ILE A 7 58.19 36.42 15.61
C ILE A 7 57.35 36.06 14.38
N LEU A 8 57.31 34.78 14.03
CA LEU A 8 56.47 34.24 12.97
C LEU A 8 55.11 33.84 13.58
N SER A 9 54.09 34.67 13.35
CA SER A 9 52.72 34.37 13.75
C SER A 9 52.09 33.36 12.78
N PHE A 10 51.88 32.13 13.24
CA PHE A 10 51.06 31.15 12.52
C PHE A 10 49.59 31.47 12.74
N LEU A 11 48.91 31.91 11.69
CA LEU A 11 47.45 32.05 11.65
C LEU A 11 46.84 30.66 11.39
N LEU A 12 46.32 29.99 12.43
CA LEU A 12 45.53 28.75 12.30
C LEU A 12 44.14 29.12 11.79
N ILE A 13 43.89 28.91 10.50
CA ILE A 13 42.54 28.96 9.96
C ILE A 13 41.87 27.59 10.33
N ALA A 14 41.03 27.63 11.33
CA ALA A 14 40.15 26.50 11.64
C ALA A 14 39.03 26.44 10.59
N VAL A 15 39.18 25.58 9.59
CA VAL A 15 38.11 25.23 8.69
C VAL A 15 37.16 24.31 9.45
N SER A 16 36.06 24.85 9.98
CA SER A 16 34.95 24.07 10.49
C SER A 16 34.27 23.35 9.34
N LEU A 17 34.64 22.08 9.10
CA LEU A 17 33.81 21.18 8.29
C LEU A 17 32.52 20.98 9.06
N SER A 18 31.46 21.66 8.66
CA SER A 18 30.09 21.27 9.01
C SER A 18 29.82 19.95 8.32
N CYS A 19 30.02 18.86 9.05
CA CYS A 19 29.56 17.54 8.66
C CYS A 19 28.04 17.60 8.63
N SER A 20 27.45 17.84 7.47
CA SER A 20 26.04 17.62 7.25
C SER A 20 25.85 16.11 7.36
N ASP A 21 25.33 15.66 8.50
CA ASP A 21 24.86 14.28 8.66
C ASP A 21 23.81 14.01 7.60
N VAL A 22 24.26 13.52 6.44
CA VAL A 22 23.40 12.87 5.47
C VAL A 22 23.03 11.54 6.11
N SER A 23 21.98 11.56 6.94
CA SER A 23 21.34 10.34 7.41
C SER A 23 20.94 9.54 6.20
N LEU A 24 21.66 8.48 5.91
CA LEU A 24 21.29 7.45 4.94
C LEU A 24 19.97 6.82 5.45
N VAL A 25 18.86 7.38 4.99
CA VAL A 25 17.53 6.87 5.29
C VAL A 25 17.40 5.55 4.55
N TYR A 26 17.56 4.44 5.25
CA TYR A 26 17.25 3.12 4.72
C TYR A 26 15.80 3.08 4.25
N ALA A 27 15.58 2.73 2.98
CA ALA A 27 14.26 2.56 2.42
C ALA A 27 13.47 1.57 3.28
N GLY A 28 12.44 2.08 4.01
CA GLY A 28 11.61 1.28 4.90
C GLY A 28 11.63 1.67 6.38
N GLU A 29 12.52 2.53 6.85
CA GLU A 29 12.52 3.04 8.23
C GLU A 29 11.45 4.13 8.42
N LEU A 30 10.85 4.15 9.62
CA LEU A 30 9.83 5.15 9.97
C LEU A 30 10.52 6.47 10.36
N GLN A 31 10.15 7.53 9.65
CA GLN A 31 10.51 8.90 10.00
C GLN A 31 9.39 9.51 10.84
N MET A 32 9.77 10.19 11.92
CA MET A 32 8.86 10.98 12.73
C MET A 32 8.73 12.40 12.14
N LEU A 33 7.50 12.80 11.85
CA LEU A 33 7.17 14.15 11.39
C LEU A 33 6.35 14.84 12.48
N PRO A 34 6.98 15.61 13.37
CA PRO A 34 6.30 16.32 14.44
C PRO A 34 5.54 17.54 13.91
N ASN A 35 4.64 18.06 14.72
CA ASN A 35 3.86 19.27 14.44
C ASN A 35 3.11 19.22 13.10
N ALA A 36 2.61 18.04 12.72
CA ALA A 36 1.74 17.90 11.58
C ALA A 36 0.40 18.61 11.84
N ALA A 37 -0.18 19.20 10.81
CA ALA A 37 -1.48 19.85 10.86
C ALA A 37 -2.40 19.29 9.78
N LEU A 38 -3.66 19.05 10.12
CA LEU A 38 -4.68 18.61 9.19
C LEU A 38 -4.97 19.72 8.16
N ILE A 39 -4.97 19.37 6.88
CA ILE A 39 -5.39 20.27 5.80
C ILE A 39 -6.85 19.97 5.50
N ASN A 40 -7.71 21.00 5.53
CA ASN A 40 -9.10 20.84 5.14
C ASN A 40 -9.19 20.49 3.65
N ASN A 41 -9.70 19.30 3.35
CA ASN A 41 -9.88 18.80 1.99
C ASN A 41 -11.17 17.97 1.90
N PRO A 42 -12.04 18.19 0.90
CA PRO A 42 -13.26 17.40 0.73
C PRO A 42 -13.02 15.89 0.63
N ALA A 43 -11.86 15.49 0.06
CA ALA A 43 -11.47 14.09 -0.12
C ALA A 43 -10.95 13.42 1.16
N ASN A 44 -10.83 14.15 2.28
CA ASN A 44 -10.50 13.52 3.55
C ASN A 44 -11.64 12.61 4.01
N ASP A 45 -11.26 11.47 4.57
CA ASP A 45 -12.16 10.53 5.25
C ASP A 45 -11.58 10.16 6.64
N GLY A 46 -12.12 9.13 7.29
CA GLY A 46 -11.71 8.77 8.65
C GLY A 46 -10.28 8.23 8.75
N ASP A 47 -9.78 7.55 7.73
CA ASP A 47 -8.49 6.88 7.73
C ASP A 47 -7.52 7.37 6.64
N SER A 48 -7.96 8.36 5.84
CA SER A 48 -7.14 8.90 4.74
C SER A 48 -7.38 10.41 4.62
N PHE A 49 -6.34 11.20 4.83
CA PHE A 49 -6.47 12.66 4.92
C PHE A 49 -5.19 13.39 4.54
N HIS A 50 -5.34 14.64 4.19
CA HIS A 50 -4.26 15.53 3.80
C HIS A 50 -3.69 16.26 5.02
N VAL A 51 -2.35 16.31 5.10
CA VAL A 51 -1.63 16.96 6.20
C VAL A 51 -0.50 17.83 5.69
N ALA A 52 -0.24 18.92 6.41
CA ALA A 52 1.00 19.68 6.31
C ALA A 52 1.98 19.15 7.36
N ALA A 53 3.13 18.64 6.94
CA ALA A 53 4.16 18.14 7.83
C ALA A 53 5.55 18.31 7.21
N ALA A 54 6.55 18.74 7.99
CA ALA A 54 7.93 18.97 7.55
C ALA A 54 8.01 19.82 6.26
N GLY A 55 7.20 20.88 6.15
CA GLY A 55 7.14 21.77 4.98
C GLY A 55 6.55 21.15 3.71
N LYS A 56 5.94 19.98 3.81
CA LYS A 56 5.32 19.24 2.68
C LYS A 56 3.83 19.07 2.87
N HIS A 57 3.11 18.99 1.76
CA HIS A 57 1.72 18.53 1.71
C HIS A 57 1.71 17.02 1.44
N LEU A 58 1.22 16.24 2.37
CA LEU A 58 1.17 14.77 2.30
C LEU A 58 -0.28 14.30 2.31
N HIS A 59 -0.58 13.23 1.59
CA HIS A 59 -1.84 12.49 1.69
C HIS A 59 -1.54 11.19 2.46
N VAL A 60 -2.00 11.11 3.70
CA VAL A 60 -1.72 9.99 4.62
C VAL A 60 -2.89 9.02 4.64
N ARG A 61 -2.60 7.72 4.56
CA ARG A 61 -3.51 6.60 4.84
C ARG A 61 -3.03 5.90 6.10
N LEU A 62 -3.92 5.69 7.04
CA LEU A 62 -3.57 4.96 8.26
C LEU A 62 -3.21 3.50 7.97
N TYR A 63 -2.23 2.98 8.70
CA TYR A 63 -1.97 1.56 8.78
C TYR A 63 -3.07 0.85 9.60
N PHE A 64 -3.29 -0.43 9.33
CA PHE A 64 -4.10 -1.38 10.09
C PHE A 64 -5.60 -1.18 10.10
N VAL A 65 -6.14 -0.05 9.68
CA VAL A 65 -7.57 0.25 9.81
C VAL A 65 -8.20 0.65 8.49
N ASP A 66 -9.51 0.43 8.42
CA ASP A 66 -10.35 0.80 7.29
C ASP A 66 -11.65 1.38 7.83
N CYS A 67 -11.85 2.67 7.62
CA CYS A 67 -13.10 3.36 7.94
C CYS A 67 -14.13 3.11 6.84
N PRO A 68 -15.44 3.19 7.14
CA PRO A 68 -16.46 3.20 6.12
C PRO A 68 -16.26 4.33 5.12
N GLU A 69 -16.58 4.09 3.85
CA GLU A 69 -16.53 5.08 2.79
C GLU A 69 -17.52 6.21 3.02
N ILE A 70 -17.14 7.43 2.68
CA ILE A 70 -17.98 8.64 2.84
C ILE A 70 -18.97 8.85 1.68
N SER A 71 -18.87 8.08 0.63
CA SER A 71 -19.75 8.17 -0.55
C SER A 71 -19.83 6.84 -1.30
N ALA A 72 -20.85 6.69 -2.16
CA ALA A 72 -21.05 5.55 -3.03
C ALA A 72 -21.27 5.96 -4.50
N TYR A 73 -20.77 7.13 -4.92
CA TYR A 73 -21.05 7.67 -6.26
C TYR A 73 -20.39 6.88 -7.39
N SER A 74 -19.18 6.38 -7.19
CA SER A 74 -18.55 5.53 -8.21
C SER A 74 -18.94 4.06 -7.99
N LYS A 75 -18.93 3.26 -9.09
CA LYS A 75 -19.16 1.81 -9.01
C LYS A 75 -18.20 1.12 -8.04
N VAL A 76 -16.99 1.62 -7.93
CA VAL A 76 -15.97 1.05 -7.04
C VAL A 76 -16.25 1.43 -5.59
N ASP A 77 -16.68 2.67 -5.32
CA ASP A 77 -17.06 3.09 -3.97
C ASP A 77 -18.33 2.37 -3.51
N ALA A 78 -19.34 2.26 -4.38
CA ALA A 78 -20.55 1.49 -4.10
C ALA A 78 -20.24 0.04 -3.74
N ARG A 79 -19.29 -0.60 -4.44
CA ARG A 79 -18.83 -1.95 -4.09
C ARG A 79 -18.18 -2.00 -2.71
N ARG A 80 -17.27 -1.07 -2.41
CA ARG A 80 -16.61 -1.00 -1.10
C ARG A 80 -17.61 -0.76 0.03
N VAL A 81 -18.55 0.18 -0.15
CA VAL A 81 -19.63 0.43 0.81
C VAL A 81 -20.43 -0.85 1.07
N SER A 82 -20.77 -1.61 0.02
CA SER A 82 -21.48 -2.88 0.15
C SER A 82 -20.66 -3.93 0.93
N GLU A 83 -19.38 -4.09 0.64
CA GLU A 83 -18.47 -4.98 1.36
C GLU A 83 -18.35 -4.58 2.84
N GLN A 84 -18.24 -3.29 3.13
CA GLN A 84 -18.18 -2.77 4.50
C GLN A 84 -19.52 -2.95 5.24
N SER A 85 -20.65 -2.71 4.57
CA SER A 85 -21.99 -2.98 5.14
C SER A 85 -22.14 -4.43 5.61
N ARG A 86 -21.70 -5.39 4.79
CA ARG A 86 -21.71 -6.82 5.16
C ARG A 86 -20.74 -7.12 6.32
N TYR A 87 -19.55 -6.51 6.31
CA TYR A 87 -18.58 -6.70 7.39
C TYR A 87 -19.14 -6.28 8.74
N PHE A 88 -19.79 -5.10 8.77
CA PHE A 88 -20.34 -4.53 9.99
C PHE A 88 -21.74 -5.08 10.33
N GLY A 89 -22.36 -5.91 9.47
CA GLY A 89 -23.70 -6.46 9.69
C GLY A 89 -24.79 -5.40 9.64
N LEU A 90 -24.64 -4.39 8.77
CA LEU A 90 -25.61 -3.32 8.65
C LEU A 90 -26.77 -3.69 7.72
N PRO A 91 -27.98 -3.23 8.01
CA PRO A 91 -29.13 -3.48 7.15
C PRO A 91 -29.11 -2.65 5.86
N SER A 92 -28.31 -1.58 5.78
CA SER A 92 -28.32 -0.64 4.67
C SER A 92 -26.95 -0.05 4.39
N VAL A 93 -26.62 0.09 3.10
CA VAL A 93 -25.41 0.80 2.62
C VAL A 93 -25.44 2.29 2.98
N VAL A 94 -26.62 2.89 3.15
CA VAL A 94 -26.76 4.29 3.57
C VAL A 94 -26.19 4.52 4.96
N GLN A 95 -26.41 3.55 5.86
CA GLN A 95 -25.84 3.62 7.21
C GLN A 95 -24.31 3.50 7.18
N THR A 96 -23.76 2.71 6.27
CA THR A 96 -22.30 2.62 6.10
C THR A 96 -21.71 3.99 5.73
N VAL A 97 -22.30 4.70 4.77
CA VAL A 97 -21.89 6.06 4.38
C VAL A 97 -22.07 7.06 5.52
N HIS A 98 -23.16 6.96 6.28
CA HIS A 98 -23.37 7.79 7.47
C HIS A 98 -22.19 7.63 8.46
N TYR A 99 -21.81 6.42 8.81
CA TYR A 99 -20.69 6.17 9.72
C TYR A 99 -19.33 6.53 9.11
N GLY A 100 -19.17 6.49 7.78
CA GLY A 100 -18.01 7.05 7.11
C GLY A 100 -17.84 8.55 7.37
N ASN A 101 -18.95 9.29 7.31
CA ASN A 101 -18.95 10.71 7.64
C ASN A 101 -18.74 10.98 9.14
N GLU A 102 -19.25 10.14 10.03
CA GLU A 102 -18.94 10.21 11.46
C GLU A 102 -17.46 9.93 11.75
N ALA A 103 -16.84 8.95 11.06
CA ALA A 103 -15.41 8.68 11.14
C ALA A 103 -14.56 9.87 10.68
N LYS A 104 -14.94 10.50 9.55
CA LYS A 104 -14.32 11.74 9.04
C LYS A 104 -14.41 12.87 10.07
N LYS A 105 -15.58 13.09 10.65
CA LYS A 105 -15.82 14.13 11.67
C LYS A 105 -14.96 13.87 12.91
N PHE A 106 -14.95 12.63 13.41
CA PHE A 106 -14.15 12.22 14.55
C PHE A 106 -12.64 12.45 14.30
N ALA A 107 -12.11 11.99 13.17
CA ALA A 107 -10.73 12.20 12.79
C ALA A 107 -10.37 13.69 12.70
N SER A 108 -11.24 14.50 12.07
CA SER A 108 -11.03 15.95 11.95
C SER A 108 -11.01 16.66 13.29
N GLN A 109 -11.88 16.29 14.22
CA GLN A 109 -11.92 16.85 15.58
C GLN A 109 -10.69 16.43 16.39
N THR A 110 -10.31 15.15 16.31
CA THR A 110 -9.14 14.60 17.02
C THR A 110 -7.84 15.22 16.53
N LEU A 111 -7.74 15.53 15.24
CA LEU A 111 -6.58 16.14 14.59
C LEU A 111 -6.64 17.67 14.51
N SER A 112 -7.50 18.32 15.29
CA SER A 112 -7.63 19.79 15.33
C SER A 112 -6.42 20.50 15.97
N ARG A 113 -5.64 19.80 16.80
CA ARG A 113 -4.37 20.27 17.38
C ARG A 113 -3.18 19.61 16.65
N PRO A 114 -1.99 20.22 16.68
CA PRO A 114 -0.80 19.61 16.08
C PRO A 114 -0.56 18.17 16.58
N PHE A 115 -0.21 17.27 15.68
CA PHE A 115 -0.03 15.85 15.93
C PHE A 115 1.28 15.33 15.31
N ILE A 116 1.57 14.05 15.48
CA ILE A 116 2.79 13.42 14.95
C ILE A 116 2.38 12.39 13.89
N VAL A 117 3.07 12.42 12.74
CA VAL A 117 2.98 11.39 11.70
C VAL A 117 4.28 10.59 11.68
N TYR A 118 4.19 9.27 11.71
CA TYR A 118 5.30 8.37 11.45
C TYR A 118 5.10 7.68 10.12
N THR A 119 6.03 7.84 9.19
CA THR A 119 5.92 7.28 7.84
C THR A 119 7.29 6.87 7.30
N SER A 120 7.32 5.82 6.49
CA SER A 120 8.47 5.48 5.63
C SER A 120 8.24 5.91 4.18
N PHE A 121 7.24 6.77 3.94
CA PHE A 121 6.80 7.19 2.60
C PHE A 121 6.40 6.02 1.69
N ALA A 122 6.09 4.85 2.27
CA ALA A 122 5.60 3.70 1.51
C ALA A 122 4.29 4.06 0.82
N SER A 123 4.21 3.80 -0.49
CA SER A 123 3.02 4.11 -1.28
C SER A 123 1.81 3.32 -0.79
N ALA A 124 0.75 4.03 -0.46
CA ALA A 124 -0.56 3.45 -0.20
C ALA A 124 -1.33 3.41 -1.53
N LEU A 125 -1.01 2.41 -2.36
CA LEU A 125 -1.63 2.20 -3.67
C LEU A 125 -3.16 2.34 -3.59
N GLY A 126 -3.72 3.15 -4.46
CA GLY A 126 -5.15 3.41 -4.53
C GLY A 126 -5.45 4.22 -5.78
N ARG A 127 -6.71 4.62 -5.98
CA ARG A 127 -7.16 5.38 -7.16
C ARG A 127 -6.55 6.78 -7.29
N SER A 128 -5.95 7.30 -6.24
CA SER A 128 -5.28 8.60 -6.31
C SER A 128 -3.93 8.44 -6.99
N ALA A 129 -3.80 8.96 -8.21
CA ALA A 129 -2.53 9.12 -8.92
C ALA A 129 -1.54 10.05 -8.16
N LYS A 130 -1.96 10.66 -7.07
CA LYS A 130 -1.20 11.64 -6.29
C LYS A 130 -0.68 11.03 -4.99
N GLY A 131 0.22 10.05 -5.10
CA GLY A 131 1.19 9.73 -4.05
C GLY A 131 0.66 9.64 -2.61
N ARG A 132 -0.44 8.90 -2.36
CA ARG A 132 -0.88 8.59 -0.99
C ARG A 132 0.13 7.68 -0.31
N ILE A 133 0.50 7.99 0.92
CA ILE A 133 1.49 7.25 1.70
C ILE A 133 0.86 6.64 2.96
N TYR A 134 1.39 5.52 3.41
CA TYR A 134 1.01 4.97 4.71
C TYR A 134 1.68 5.72 5.85
N GLY A 135 0.93 5.91 6.96
CA GLY A 135 1.44 6.51 8.18
C GLY A 135 0.74 6.00 9.43
N PHE A 136 1.45 6.07 10.55
CA PHE A 136 0.88 6.06 11.89
C PHE A 136 0.66 7.51 12.33
N VAL A 137 -0.36 7.75 13.10
CA VAL A 137 -0.68 9.08 13.62
C VAL A 137 -0.87 9.01 15.12
N LYS A 138 -0.04 9.76 15.85
CA LYS A 138 -0.23 10.03 17.28
C LYS A 138 -0.84 11.41 17.46
N THR A 139 -1.96 11.46 18.15
CA THR A 139 -2.70 12.70 18.45
C THR A 139 -1.89 13.63 19.35
N ALA A 140 -2.38 14.84 19.57
CA ALA A 140 -1.75 15.78 20.52
C ALA A 140 -1.69 15.23 21.96
N ASP A 141 -2.58 14.31 22.30
CA ASP A 141 -2.63 13.65 23.61
C ASP A 141 -1.76 12.36 23.67
N GLY A 142 -1.08 12.01 22.58
CA GLY A 142 -0.21 10.85 22.49
C GLY A 142 -0.92 9.54 22.11
N ASP A 143 -2.23 9.56 21.89
CA ASP A 143 -3.01 8.38 21.51
C ASP A 143 -2.78 7.99 20.05
N ASP A 144 -2.86 6.69 19.74
CA ASP A 144 -2.89 6.18 18.37
C ASP A 144 -4.26 6.40 17.73
N LEU A 145 -4.32 7.19 16.66
CA LEU A 145 -5.58 7.51 15.98
C LEU A 145 -6.29 6.27 15.44
N ALA A 146 -5.56 5.28 14.93
CA ALA A 146 -6.14 4.03 14.44
C ALA A 146 -6.85 3.27 15.57
N GLY A 147 -6.21 3.17 16.74
CA GLY A 147 -6.80 2.56 17.93
C GLY A 147 -8.05 3.33 18.42
N LEU A 148 -8.01 4.67 18.39
CA LEU A 148 -9.17 5.50 18.76
C LEU A 148 -10.35 5.27 17.83
N LEU A 149 -10.15 5.24 16.51
CA LEU A 149 -11.19 4.98 15.51
C LEU A 149 -11.85 3.62 15.73
N VAL A 150 -11.04 2.57 15.95
CA VAL A 150 -11.56 1.21 16.24
C VAL A 150 -12.34 1.18 17.56
N LYS A 151 -11.81 1.83 18.61
CA LYS A 151 -12.46 1.92 19.93
C LYS A 151 -13.82 2.61 19.88
N GLN A 152 -13.95 3.62 19.04
CA GLN A 152 -15.22 4.34 18.80
C GLN A 152 -16.19 3.56 17.90
N GLY A 153 -15.78 2.39 17.37
CA GLY A 153 -16.58 1.65 16.41
C GLY A 153 -16.73 2.37 15.06
N LEU A 154 -15.73 3.17 14.66
CA LEU A 154 -15.71 3.94 13.42
C LEU A 154 -14.74 3.38 12.37
N ALA A 155 -14.03 2.31 12.71
CA ALA A 155 -13.14 1.59 11.80
C ALA A 155 -13.12 0.09 12.12
N ARG A 156 -12.77 -0.71 11.13
CA ARG A 156 -12.42 -2.13 11.29
C ARG A 156 -10.91 -2.33 11.24
N THR A 157 -10.44 -3.39 11.89
CA THR A 157 -9.04 -3.83 11.76
C THR A 157 -8.84 -4.48 10.40
N TYR A 158 -8.24 -3.76 9.47
CA TYR A 158 -8.07 -4.20 8.08
C TYR A 158 -6.93 -3.46 7.38
N GLY A 159 -6.35 -4.09 6.36
CA GLY A 159 -5.42 -3.45 5.44
C GLY A 159 -3.96 -3.75 5.71
N VAL A 160 -3.10 -2.84 5.27
CA VAL A 160 -1.64 -2.98 5.38
C VAL A 160 -1.20 -2.60 6.79
N GLY A 161 -0.28 -3.39 7.34
CA GLY A 161 0.35 -3.12 8.64
C GLY A 161 1.84 -3.43 8.62
N ARG A 162 2.56 -2.85 9.57
CA ARG A 162 3.99 -3.07 9.81
C ARG A 162 4.31 -2.90 11.29
N LYS A 163 5.58 -3.13 11.68
CA LYS A 163 6.06 -2.80 13.03
C LYS A 163 5.76 -1.33 13.35
N THR A 164 5.19 -1.08 14.53
CA THR A 164 4.81 0.27 14.98
C THR A 164 6.02 1.10 15.40
N PRO A 165 5.88 2.44 15.52
CA PRO A 165 6.95 3.30 16.05
C PRO A 165 7.42 2.88 17.45
N ASP A 166 6.51 2.34 18.28
CA ASP A 166 6.79 1.88 19.65
C ASP A 166 7.37 0.46 19.69
N GLY A 167 7.67 -0.14 18.53
CA GLY A 167 8.33 -1.44 18.45
C GLY A 167 7.40 -2.65 18.49
N ILE A 168 6.06 -2.48 18.56
CA ILE A 168 5.09 -3.57 18.54
C ILE A 168 5.12 -4.24 17.16
N SER A 169 5.17 -5.56 17.12
CA SER A 169 5.14 -6.30 15.86
C SER A 169 3.82 -6.10 15.10
N ARG A 170 3.84 -6.33 13.77
CA ARG A 170 2.63 -6.25 12.95
C ARG A 170 1.51 -7.14 13.47
N ASP A 171 1.84 -8.38 13.79
CA ASP A 171 0.83 -9.38 14.14
C ASP A 171 0.26 -9.14 15.55
N GLU A 172 1.09 -8.70 16.48
CA GLU A 172 0.66 -8.27 17.82
C GLU A 172 -0.26 -7.04 17.74
N MET A 173 0.07 -6.05 16.90
CA MET A 173 -0.79 -4.87 16.72
C MET A 173 -2.15 -5.25 16.09
N ILE A 174 -2.18 -6.21 15.16
CA ILE A 174 -3.45 -6.74 14.62
C ILE A 174 -4.28 -7.38 15.72
N LEU A 175 -3.69 -8.20 16.60
CA LEU A 175 -4.41 -8.83 17.70
C LEU A 175 -4.96 -7.76 18.65
N LYS A 176 -4.14 -6.81 19.08
CA LYS A 176 -4.55 -5.69 19.93
C LYS A 176 -5.74 -4.89 19.35
N LEU A 177 -5.68 -4.56 18.06
CA LEU A 177 -6.77 -3.84 17.41
C LEU A 177 -8.04 -4.68 17.28
N LYS A 178 -7.92 -6.00 17.05
CA LYS A 178 -9.07 -6.92 17.04
C LYS A 178 -9.74 -7.04 18.41
N ASP A 179 -8.97 -7.03 19.47
CA ASP A 179 -9.52 -7.03 20.85
C ASP A 179 -10.28 -5.72 21.13
N ILE A 180 -9.74 -4.57 20.69
CA ILE A 180 -10.43 -3.28 20.78
C ILE A 180 -11.71 -3.29 19.93
N GLU A 181 -11.67 -3.84 18.72
CA GLU A 181 -12.83 -3.99 17.84
C GLU A 181 -13.91 -4.86 18.49
N ALA A 182 -13.53 -6.02 19.05
CA ALA A 182 -14.45 -6.89 19.77
C ALA A 182 -15.09 -6.18 20.98
N ALA A 183 -14.31 -5.42 21.74
CA ALA A 183 -14.83 -4.63 22.84
C ALA A 183 -15.81 -3.53 22.37
N ALA A 184 -15.54 -2.88 21.23
CA ALA A 184 -16.44 -1.92 20.61
C ALA A 184 -17.76 -2.58 20.14
N MET A 185 -17.69 -3.78 19.58
CA MET A 185 -18.87 -4.59 19.23
C MET A 185 -19.73 -4.92 20.45
N LEU A 186 -19.13 -5.44 21.52
CA LEU A 186 -19.84 -5.78 22.76
C LEU A 186 -20.51 -4.57 23.41
N LYS A 187 -19.87 -3.41 23.37
CA LYS A 187 -20.39 -2.13 23.87
C LYS A 187 -21.38 -1.47 22.90
N ARG A 188 -21.59 -2.04 21.71
CA ARG A 188 -22.40 -1.45 20.65
C ARG A 188 -21.99 -0.01 20.30
N SER A 189 -20.67 0.27 20.29
CA SER A 189 -20.14 1.59 20.00
C SER A 189 -20.21 1.92 18.50
N GLY A 190 -20.50 3.15 18.15
CA GLY A 190 -20.49 3.64 16.76
C GLY A 190 -21.37 2.78 15.84
N ILE A 191 -20.77 2.31 14.73
CA ILE A 191 -21.44 1.48 13.72
C ILE A 191 -22.03 0.17 14.28
N TRP A 192 -21.42 -0.36 15.36
CA TRP A 192 -21.85 -1.59 16.02
C TRP A 192 -23.20 -1.45 16.74
N ALA A 193 -23.65 -0.22 17.02
CA ALA A 193 -24.98 0.02 17.58
C ALA A 193 -26.11 -0.39 16.62
N GLN A 194 -25.87 -0.31 15.32
CA GLN A 194 -26.81 -0.65 14.25
C GLN A 194 -26.56 -2.03 13.64
N SER A 195 -25.53 -2.71 14.09
CA SER A 195 -25.12 -4.02 13.63
C SER A 195 -26.09 -5.11 14.08
N ASP A 196 -26.38 -6.05 13.20
CA ASP A 196 -27.12 -7.29 13.51
C ASP A 196 -26.12 -8.41 13.81
N PRO A 197 -25.87 -8.75 15.10
CA PRO A 197 -24.87 -9.75 15.46
C PRO A 197 -25.19 -11.15 14.94
N GLU A 198 -26.47 -11.50 14.78
CA GLU A 198 -26.91 -12.84 14.34
C GLU A 198 -26.55 -13.04 12.86
N ARG A 199 -26.62 -11.97 12.08
CA ARG A 199 -26.34 -11.99 10.64
C ARG A 199 -24.88 -11.78 10.27
N ILE A 200 -24.05 -11.23 11.16
CA ILE A 200 -22.62 -10.92 10.84
C ILE A 200 -21.88 -12.13 10.32
N VAL A 201 -22.04 -13.29 10.96
CA VAL A 201 -21.32 -14.52 10.61
C VAL A 201 -21.68 -14.97 9.20
N GLU A 202 -22.98 -14.93 8.87
CA GLU A 202 -23.49 -15.29 7.54
C GLU A 202 -23.01 -14.30 6.47
N LEU A 203 -23.20 -13.01 6.69
CA LEU A 203 -22.80 -11.96 5.75
C LEU A 203 -21.28 -11.96 5.46
N ARG A 204 -20.47 -12.17 6.49
CA ARG A 204 -19.01 -12.32 6.31
C ARG A 204 -18.64 -13.62 5.59
N ALA A 205 -19.37 -14.69 5.79
CA ALA A 205 -19.17 -15.95 5.07
C ALA A 205 -19.56 -15.80 3.59
N GLU A 206 -20.65 -15.09 3.30
CA GLU A 206 -21.08 -14.77 1.95
C GLU A 206 -20.03 -13.93 1.22
N GLN A 207 -19.53 -12.87 1.84
CA GLN A 207 -18.47 -12.04 1.28
C GLN A 207 -17.21 -12.85 0.94
N ARG A 208 -16.76 -13.73 1.85
CA ARG A 208 -15.61 -14.61 1.60
C ARG A 208 -15.84 -15.53 0.40
N ARG A 209 -17.05 -16.06 0.23
CA ARG A 209 -17.41 -16.92 -0.93
C ARG A 209 -17.36 -16.12 -2.25
N GLU A 210 -17.87 -14.89 -2.25
CA GLU A 210 -17.82 -14.02 -3.43
C GLU A 210 -16.37 -13.65 -3.79
N ASP A 211 -15.57 -13.27 -2.80
CA ASP A 211 -14.16 -12.94 -3.02
C ASP A 211 -13.37 -14.13 -3.56
N HIS A 212 -13.64 -15.33 -3.08
CA HIS A 212 -13.03 -16.55 -3.60
C HIS A 212 -13.41 -16.78 -5.07
N LYS A 213 -14.70 -16.69 -5.41
CA LYS A 213 -15.17 -16.83 -6.79
C LYS A 213 -14.51 -15.82 -7.72
N LEU A 214 -14.43 -14.54 -7.30
CA LEU A 214 -13.77 -13.50 -8.09
C LEU A 214 -12.28 -13.79 -8.32
N LYS A 215 -11.57 -14.25 -7.30
CA LYS A 215 -10.16 -14.64 -7.44
C LYS A 215 -9.96 -15.79 -8.43
N GLU A 216 -10.84 -16.80 -8.39
CA GLU A 216 -10.76 -17.91 -9.34
C GLU A 216 -11.06 -17.46 -10.77
N VAL A 217 -12.06 -16.60 -10.99
CA VAL A 217 -12.35 -16.01 -12.30
C VAL A 217 -11.16 -15.21 -12.81
N GLN A 218 -10.57 -14.34 -11.98
CA GLN A 218 -9.37 -13.57 -12.34
C GLN A 218 -8.19 -14.47 -12.71
N LYS A 219 -8.00 -15.56 -11.98
CA LYS A 219 -6.96 -16.56 -12.27
C LYS A 219 -7.21 -17.26 -13.61
N GLN A 220 -8.47 -17.58 -13.90
CA GLN A 220 -8.86 -18.17 -15.20
C GLN A 220 -8.62 -17.19 -16.35
N ILE A 221 -9.02 -15.91 -16.19
CA ILE A 221 -8.80 -14.86 -17.21
C ILE A 221 -7.31 -14.66 -17.47
N LYS A 222 -6.49 -14.59 -16.42
CA LYS A 222 -5.02 -14.49 -16.56
C LYS A 222 -4.45 -15.69 -17.30
N LYS A 223 -4.92 -16.92 -16.98
CA LYS A 223 -4.50 -18.12 -17.71
C LYS A 223 -4.94 -18.11 -19.17
N ALA A 224 -6.16 -17.66 -19.46
CA ALA A 224 -6.68 -17.56 -20.83
C ALA A 224 -5.95 -16.47 -21.62
N GLY A 225 -5.72 -15.30 -21.04
CA GLY A 225 -4.95 -14.22 -21.66
C GLY A 225 -3.50 -14.63 -21.98
N ALA A 226 -2.84 -15.33 -21.03
CA ALA A 226 -1.50 -15.87 -21.26
C ALA A 226 -1.47 -16.94 -22.38
N ARG A 227 -2.58 -17.65 -22.63
CA ARG A 227 -2.69 -18.61 -23.73
C ARG A 227 -2.97 -17.98 -25.07
N GLN A 228 -3.51 -16.78 -25.13
CA GLN A 228 -3.87 -16.08 -26.37
C GLN A 228 -2.83 -15.09 -26.87
N GLN A 229 -1.85 -14.71 -26.07
CA GLN A 229 -0.82 -13.77 -26.49
C GLN A 229 0.30 -14.52 -27.21
N VAL A 230 0.30 -14.39 -28.54
CA VAL A 230 1.29 -15.01 -29.42
C VAL A 230 2.25 -13.92 -29.90
N TYR A 231 3.54 -14.16 -29.75
CA TYR A 231 4.59 -13.21 -30.07
C TYR A 231 5.37 -13.68 -31.33
N ASP A 232 5.75 -12.75 -32.17
CA ASP A 232 6.74 -13.07 -33.21
C ASP A 232 8.12 -13.23 -32.55
N LEU A 233 8.71 -14.42 -32.72
CA LEU A 233 9.97 -14.80 -32.09
C LEU A 233 11.14 -13.87 -32.48
N ASN A 234 11.07 -13.28 -33.69
CA ASN A 234 12.13 -12.44 -34.20
C ASN A 234 11.99 -10.96 -33.83
N THR A 235 10.77 -10.51 -33.46
CA THR A 235 10.49 -9.09 -33.19
C THR A 235 10.02 -8.79 -31.77
N ALA A 236 9.55 -9.80 -31.01
CA ALA A 236 9.05 -9.63 -29.64
C ALA A 236 10.01 -8.83 -28.75
N ALA A 237 9.49 -7.89 -27.96
CA ALA A 237 10.29 -7.14 -26.99
C ALA A 237 10.76 -8.03 -25.84
N LYS A 238 11.78 -7.59 -25.09
CA LYS A 238 12.33 -8.36 -23.98
C LYS A 238 11.30 -8.57 -22.87
N GLU A 239 10.52 -7.54 -22.61
CA GLU A 239 9.44 -7.52 -21.61
C GLU A 239 8.35 -8.53 -21.95
N ASP A 240 8.01 -8.65 -23.24
CA ASP A 240 7.04 -9.63 -23.73
C ASP A 240 7.54 -11.05 -23.51
N LEU A 241 8.80 -11.30 -23.87
CA LEU A 241 9.43 -12.62 -23.69
C LEU A 241 9.51 -13.00 -22.21
N ASP A 242 9.86 -12.05 -21.33
CA ASP A 242 9.98 -12.27 -19.89
C ASP A 242 8.62 -12.53 -19.22
N SER A 243 7.52 -12.07 -19.84
CA SER A 243 6.16 -12.33 -19.37
C SER A 243 5.69 -13.77 -19.55
N ILE A 244 6.37 -14.55 -20.42
CA ILE A 244 6.03 -15.94 -20.72
C ILE A 244 6.53 -16.85 -19.59
N GLN A 245 5.62 -17.62 -19.00
CA GLN A 245 5.96 -18.55 -17.91
C GLN A 245 7.03 -19.56 -18.36
N GLY A 246 8.20 -19.49 -17.74
CA GLY A 246 9.35 -20.34 -18.05
C GLY A 246 10.45 -19.65 -18.85
N ILE A 247 10.22 -18.41 -19.28
CA ILE A 247 11.21 -17.52 -19.85
C ILE A 247 11.45 -16.39 -18.85
N GLY A 248 12.60 -16.39 -18.20
CA GLY A 248 13.01 -15.29 -17.33
C GLY A 248 13.98 -14.36 -18.06
N PRO A 249 14.39 -13.23 -17.43
CA PRO A 249 15.20 -12.16 -18.06
C PRO A 249 16.45 -12.65 -18.78
N VAL A 250 17.09 -13.68 -18.22
CA VAL A 250 18.31 -14.27 -18.80
C VAL A 250 18.01 -15.06 -20.08
N ILE A 251 16.91 -15.82 -20.08
CA ILE A 251 16.51 -16.60 -21.26
C ILE A 251 15.98 -15.65 -22.33
N ALA A 252 15.19 -14.66 -21.99
CA ALA A 252 14.71 -13.62 -22.90
C ALA A 252 15.86 -12.91 -23.62
N SER A 253 16.91 -12.52 -22.90
CA SER A 253 18.10 -11.91 -23.49
C SER A 253 18.83 -12.87 -24.46
N ARG A 254 18.92 -14.16 -24.13
CA ARG A 254 19.54 -15.17 -25.01
C ARG A 254 18.71 -15.42 -26.27
N ILE A 255 17.37 -15.41 -26.15
CA ILE A 255 16.49 -15.52 -27.32
C ILE A 255 16.74 -14.35 -28.26
N ILE A 256 16.77 -13.11 -27.74
CA ILE A 256 17.02 -11.92 -28.55
C ILE A 256 18.40 -11.99 -29.23
N SER A 257 19.45 -12.40 -28.51
CA SER A 257 20.81 -12.54 -29.06
C SER A 257 20.94 -13.64 -30.10
N GLY A 258 20.05 -14.63 -30.12
CA GLY A 258 20.05 -15.74 -31.07
C GLY A 258 19.25 -15.48 -32.37
N ARG A 259 18.63 -14.31 -32.52
CA ARG A 259 17.86 -13.94 -33.72
C ARG A 259 18.77 -13.77 -34.96
N PRO A 260 18.24 -14.03 -36.19
CA PRO A 260 16.88 -14.46 -36.51
C PRO A 260 16.69 -15.98 -36.44
N TYR A 261 15.49 -16.44 -36.04
CA TYR A 261 15.05 -17.81 -36.03
C TYR A 261 14.21 -18.14 -37.28
N LYS A 262 14.42 -19.31 -37.87
CA LYS A 262 13.63 -19.82 -39.01
C LYS A 262 12.42 -20.63 -38.54
N SER A 263 12.48 -21.18 -37.35
CA SER A 263 11.38 -21.94 -36.73
C SER A 263 11.42 -21.80 -35.21
N VAL A 264 10.29 -22.04 -34.54
CA VAL A 264 10.21 -22.04 -33.08
C VAL A 264 11.08 -23.17 -32.47
N ASP A 265 11.33 -24.26 -33.21
CA ASP A 265 12.17 -25.37 -32.77
C ASP A 265 13.64 -24.99 -32.58
N GLU A 266 14.09 -23.93 -33.23
CA GLU A 266 15.46 -23.45 -33.07
C GLU A 266 15.74 -22.89 -31.66
N LEU A 267 14.68 -22.61 -30.87
CA LEU A 267 14.81 -22.26 -29.44
C LEU A 267 15.53 -23.38 -28.64
N LEU A 268 15.59 -24.63 -29.13
CA LEU A 268 16.41 -25.69 -28.50
C LEU A 268 17.89 -25.34 -28.46
N LYS A 269 18.36 -24.45 -29.35
CA LYS A 269 19.75 -23.97 -29.38
C LYS A 269 20.04 -22.97 -28.24
N VAL A 270 18.99 -22.42 -27.63
CA VAL A 270 19.10 -21.40 -26.56
C VAL A 270 19.40 -22.09 -25.23
N LYS A 271 20.55 -21.77 -24.62
CA LYS A 271 20.92 -22.31 -23.31
C LYS A 271 19.84 -21.98 -22.25
N GLY A 272 19.25 -23.05 -21.70
CA GLY A 272 18.17 -22.95 -20.72
C GLY A 272 16.78 -23.31 -21.27
N ILE A 273 16.67 -23.63 -22.57
CA ILE A 273 15.47 -24.16 -23.20
C ILE A 273 15.72 -25.60 -23.63
N GLY A 274 15.19 -26.55 -22.88
CA GLY A 274 15.16 -27.96 -23.23
C GLY A 274 13.82 -28.39 -23.83
N LYS A 275 13.72 -29.64 -24.34
CA LYS A 275 12.49 -30.15 -24.97
C LYS A 275 11.22 -29.92 -24.17
N LYS A 276 11.21 -30.28 -22.87
CA LYS A 276 10.04 -30.06 -21.98
C LYS A 276 9.65 -28.59 -21.82
N LYS A 277 10.61 -27.68 -21.86
CA LYS A 277 10.33 -26.24 -21.78
C LYS A 277 9.82 -25.75 -23.12
N LEU A 278 10.43 -26.13 -24.22
CA LEU A 278 9.97 -25.78 -25.56
C LEU A 278 8.51 -26.16 -25.81
N GLU A 279 8.10 -27.37 -25.44
CA GLU A 279 6.70 -27.82 -25.56
C GLU A 279 5.73 -26.86 -24.85
N LYS A 280 6.10 -26.34 -23.67
CA LYS A 280 5.26 -25.42 -22.90
C LYS A 280 5.19 -24.03 -23.51
N ILE A 281 6.30 -23.53 -24.08
CA ILE A 281 6.39 -22.16 -24.59
C ILE A 281 6.08 -22.04 -26.07
N ARG A 282 6.08 -23.13 -26.83
CA ARG A 282 5.85 -23.15 -28.28
C ARG A 282 4.58 -22.40 -28.68
N LEU A 283 3.50 -22.54 -27.91
CA LEU A 283 2.21 -21.93 -28.18
C LEU A 283 2.19 -20.38 -28.08
N PHE A 284 3.24 -19.80 -27.54
CA PHE A 284 3.40 -18.36 -27.41
C PHE A 284 4.19 -17.73 -28.57
N PHE A 285 4.63 -18.53 -29.56
CA PHE A 285 5.49 -18.06 -30.63
C PHE A 285 4.99 -18.38 -32.02
N VAL A 286 5.18 -17.41 -32.90
CA VAL A 286 5.09 -17.55 -34.35
C VAL A 286 6.37 -17.02 -34.99
N ILE A 287 6.64 -17.40 -36.23
CA ILE A 287 7.62 -16.77 -37.09
C ILE A 287 6.86 -15.93 -38.10
N GLY A 288 6.97 -14.60 -38.02
CA GLY A 288 6.41 -13.70 -39.01
C GLY A 288 7.11 -13.89 -40.36
N HIS A 289 6.36 -14.09 -41.41
CA HIS A 289 6.89 -14.00 -42.78
C HIS A 289 7.10 -12.51 -43.08
N LYS A 290 8.36 -12.13 -43.42
CA LYS A 290 8.65 -10.83 -44.04
C LYS A 290 8.15 -10.82 -45.45
#